data_17a585f5d0ef5201dfaa4b80900f8bd3
#
_entry.id   17a585f5d0ef5201dfaa4b80900f8bd3
#
_cell.length_a   1.000
_cell.length_b   1.000
_cell.length_c   1.000
_cell.angle_alpha   90.00
_cell.angle_beta   90.00
_cell.angle_gamma   90.00
#
_symmetry.space_group_name_H-M   'P 1'
#
loop_
_entity.id
_entity.type
_entity.pdbx_description
1 polymer ?
#
loop_
_entity_poly.entity_id
_entity_poly.type
_entity_poly.pdbx_seq_one_letter_code
_entity_poly.pdbx_strand_id
1 'polypeptide(L)'
;HIGDNSCVETFCLRNKKYPDVICEDGVAIHALKREYAKNSGDTDHNLEPKDMFDIAEGTREGNREAVLKTFEDYGEIAGDAMATAATLIDGLIVIGGGITAARKYIMPALLKEMRGQLQRMNGETISRLQFKVYDLDDFNEFVEFAKGGSRELKIYGTDKSVVYDPMKRIGITISKLGASRAISLGAYAFAL
;
A
#
# COMPACT_ATOMS: atom_id res chain seq x y z
N HIS A 1 2.33 -2.01 -17.97
CA HIS A 1 1.41 -2.38 -16.89
C HIS A 1 2.09 -3.33 -15.94
N ILE A 2 2.55 -2.82 -14.82
CA ILE A 2 3.06 -3.65 -13.70
C ILE A 2 1.93 -3.88 -12.69
N GLY A 3 0.79 -3.30 -12.92
CA GLY A 3 -0.16 -3.07 -11.86
C GLY A 3 -1.45 -3.84 -11.90
N ASP A 4 -1.58 -4.78 -12.78
CA ASP A 4 -2.74 -5.64 -12.78
C ASP A 4 -2.35 -6.99 -12.18
N ASN A 5 -2.49 -7.10 -10.86
CA ASN A 5 -2.22 -8.35 -10.14
C ASN A 5 -3.21 -9.46 -10.50
N SER A 6 -4.32 -9.11 -11.13
CA SER A 6 -5.29 -10.06 -11.68
C SER A 6 -4.86 -10.62 -13.02
N CYS A 7 -3.94 -9.94 -13.71
CA CYS A 7 -3.55 -10.31 -15.05
C CYS A 7 -2.44 -11.37 -15.02
N VAL A 8 -2.84 -12.61 -15.00
CA VAL A 8 -1.96 -13.80 -15.04
C VAL A 8 -1.03 -13.78 -16.25
N GLU A 9 -1.37 -13.04 -17.29
CA GLU A 9 -0.60 -12.99 -18.54
C GLU A 9 0.61 -12.05 -18.51
N THR A 10 0.68 -11.10 -17.56
CA THR A 10 1.72 -10.09 -17.55
C THR A 10 2.66 -10.20 -16.37
N PHE A 11 2.19 -10.01 -15.15
CA PHE A 11 3.02 -10.04 -13.96
C PHE A 11 2.18 -10.29 -12.71
N CYS A 12 2.41 -11.41 -12.04
CA CYS A 12 1.74 -11.75 -10.78
C CYS A 12 2.71 -11.68 -9.62
N LEU A 13 2.34 -10.93 -8.58
CA LEU A 13 3.00 -10.98 -7.29
C LEU A 13 2.46 -12.15 -6.48
N ARG A 14 3.33 -12.78 -5.71
CA ARG A 14 2.92 -13.81 -4.75
C ARG A 14 2.27 -13.18 -3.54
N ASN A 15 1.29 -13.87 -2.98
CA ASN A 15 0.71 -13.52 -1.71
C ASN A 15 1.72 -13.80 -0.58
N LYS A 16 1.94 -12.83 0.30
CA LYS A 16 2.88 -12.97 1.41
C LYS A 16 2.50 -14.10 2.37
N LYS A 17 1.20 -14.24 2.68
CA LYS A 17 0.69 -15.23 3.65
C LYS A 17 0.45 -16.60 3.03
N TYR A 18 0.23 -16.62 1.73
CA TYR A 18 -0.05 -17.83 0.95
C TYR A 18 0.88 -17.87 -0.27
N PRO A 19 2.13 -18.36 -0.13
CA PRO A 19 3.17 -18.21 -1.15
C PRO A 19 2.86 -18.86 -2.51
N ASP A 20 1.93 -19.79 -2.57
CA ASP A 20 1.50 -20.48 -3.79
C ASP A 20 0.25 -19.83 -4.42
N VAL A 21 -0.21 -18.71 -3.86
CA VAL A 21 -1.40 -17.96 -4.29
C VAL A 21 -0.97 -16.59 -4.80
N ILE A 22 -1.71 -16.04 -5.75
CA ILE A 22 -1.48 -14.68 -6.26
C ILE A 22 -1.84 -13.63 -5.20
N CYS A 23 -1.17 -12.47 -5.26
CA CYS A 23 -1.39 -11.37 -4.32
C CYS A 23 -2.83 -10.86 -4.32
N GLU A 24 -3.50 -10.82 -5.49
CA GLU A 24 -4.89 -10.37 -5.63
C GLU A 24 -5.84 -11.13 -4.70
N ASP A 25 -5.64 -12.45 -4.55
CA ASP A 25 -6.42 -13.28 -3.64
C ASP A 25 -6.22 -12.93 -2.16
N GLY A 26 -5.34 -12.00 -1.85
CA GLY A 26 -5.16 -11.43 -0.51
C GLY A 26 -5.71 -10.03 -0.34
N VAL A 27 -5.97 -9.32 -1.45
CA VAL A 27 -6.35 -7.89 -1.44
C VAL A 27 -7.64 -7.58 -2.20
N ALA A 28 -8.31 -8.57 -2.76
CA ALA A 28 -9.61 -8.41 -3.40
C ALA A 28 -10.77 -8.49 -2.38
N ILE A 29 -11.97 -8.11 -2.81
CA ILE A 29 -13.18 -8.15 -1.96
C ILE A 29 -13.45 -9.57 -1.44
N HIS A 30 -13.35 -10.57 -2.30
CA HIS A 30 -13.55 -11.97 -1.90
C HIS A 30 -12.51 -12.46 -0.89
N ALA A 31 -11.29 -11.91 -0.95
CA ALA A 31 -10.26 -12.20 0.03
C ALA A 31 -10.63 -11.66 1.43
N LEU A 32 -11.12 -10.43 1.52
CA LEU A 32 -11.61 -9.86 2.78
C LEU A 32 -12.71 -10.73 3.39
N LYS A 33 -13.68 -11.16 2.61
CA LYS A 33 -14.77 -12.03 3.06
C LYS A 33 -14.24 -13.37 3.59
N ARG A 34 -13.34 -14.00 2.86
CA ARG A 34 -12.72 -15.27 3.25
C ARG A 34 -11.90 -15.14 4.55
N GLU A 35 -11.06 -14.13 4.66
CA GLU A 35 -10.23 -13.93 5.85
C GLU A 35 -11.09 -13.56 7.08
N TYR A 36 -12.16 -12.78 6.88
CA TYR A 36 -13.11 -12.52 7.96
C TYR A 36 -13.78 -13.83 8.45
N ALA A 37 -14.30 -14.65 7.53
CA ALA A 37 -14.90 -15.93 7.88
C ALA A 37 -13.94 -16.83 8.66
N LYS A 38 -12.67 -16.87 8.24
CA LYS A 38 -11.60 -17.61 8.92
C LYS A 38 -11.30 -17.05 10.31
N ASN A 39 -11.21 -15.72 10.45
CA ASN A 39 -10.86 -15.06 11.71
C ASN A 39 -12.04 -15.07 12.71
N SER A 40 -13.27 -15.03 12.23
CA SER A 40 -14.48 -15.01 13.08
C SER A 40 -15.03 -16.40 13.39
N GLY A 41 -14.70 -17.41 12.59
CA GLY A 41 -15.38 -18.69 12.57
C GLY A 41 -16.80 -18.65 11.97
N ASP A 42 -17.21 -17.50 11.46
CA ASP A 42 -18.51 -17.28 10.82
C ASP A 42 -18.41 -17.62 9.33
N THR A 43 -19.31 -18.48 8.86
CA THR A 43 -19.38 -18.87 7.45
C THR A 43 -20.39 -18.03 6.65
N ASP A 44 -21.01 -17.04 7.25
CA ASP A 44 -21.86 -16.08 6.53
C ASP A 44 -21.00 -15.14 5.69
N HIS A 45 -20.89 -15.45 4.41
CA HIS A 45 -20.12 -14.67 3.44
C HIS A 45 -20.84 -13.43 2.91
N ASN A 46 -21.96 -13.00 3.53
CA ASN A 46 -22.79 -11.89 3.04
C ASN A 46 -22.25 -10.51 3.45
N LEU A 47 -21.26 -10.44 4.35
CA LEU A 47 -20.65 -9.17 4.76
C LEU A 47 -19.86 -8.54 3.62
N GLU A 48 -20.24 -7.32 3.26
CA GLU A 48 -19.48 -6.49 2.34
C GLU A 48 -18.35 -5.72 3.07
N PRO A 49 -17.32 -5.24 2.37
CA PRO A 49 -16.25 -4.45 2.99
C PRO A 49 -16.76 -3.24 3.78
N LYS A 50 -17.88 -2.64 3.34
CA LYS A 50 -18.54 -1.56 4.08
C LYS A 50 -19.09 -2.04 5.43
N ASP A 51 -19.72 -3.22 5.46
CA ASP A 51 -20.25 -3.81 6.69
C ASP A 51 -19.13 -4.10 7.68
N MET A 52 -18.00 -4.60 7.20
CA MET A 52 -16.79 -4.81 8.01
C MET A 52 -16.26 -3.49 8.56
N PHE A 53 -16.26 -2.44 7.76
CA PHE A 53 -15.88 -1.11 8.23
C PHE A 53 -16.83 -0.62 9.33
N ASP A 54 -18.14 -0.75 9.15
CA ASP A 54 -19.15 -0.36 10.13
C ASP A 54 -19.02 -1.14 11.46
N ILE A 55 -18.66 -2.45 11.39
CA ILE A 55 -18.33 -3.26 12.57
C ILE A 55 -17.06 -2.74 13.26
N ALA A 56 -16.02 -2.41 12.49
CA ALA A 56 -14.78 -1.86 13.04
C ALA A 56 -15.02 -0.52 13.75
N GLU A 57 -15.92 0.34 13.22
CA GLU A 57 -16.33 1.60 13.82
C GLU A 57 -17.27 1.43 15.04
N GLY A 58 -17.85 0.23 15.23
CA GLY A 58 -18.84 -0.03 16.28
C GLY A 58 -20.25 0.49 15.95
N THR A 59 -20.52 0.84 14.70
CA THR A 59 -21.84 1.28 14.23
C THR A 59 -22.73 0.13 13.76
N ARG A 60 -22.16 -1.07 13.63
CA ARG A 60 -22.85 -2.31 13.33
C ARG A 60 -22.38 -3.42 14.29
N GLU A 61 -23.29 -4.28 14.69
CA GLU A 61 -22.98 -5.48 15.46
C GLU A 61 -22.18 -6.49 14.61
N GLY A 62 -21.22 -7.17 15.26
CA GLY A 62 -20.39 -8.18 14.62
C GLY A 62 -19.09 -8.46 15.38
N ASN A 63 -18.30 -9.38 14.87
CA ASN A 63 -17.01 -9.72 15.49
C ASN A 63 -15.94 -8.68 15.09
N ARG A 64 -15.83 -7.63 15.93
CA ARG A 64 -14.91 -6.52 15.71
C ARG A 64 -13.45 -6.96 15.69
N GLU A 65 -13.06 -7.91 16.54
CA GLU A 65 -11.68 -8.41 16.61
C GLU A 65 -11.31 -9.11 15.31
N ALA A 66 -12.18 -9.95 14.78
CA ALA A 66 -11.99 -10.62 13.50
C ALA A 66 -11.89 -9.64 12.34
N VAL A 67 -12.70 -8.58 12.33
CA VAL A 67 -12.62 -7.54 11.30
C VAL A 67 -11.29 -6.78 11.37
N LEU A 68 -10.86 -6.38 12.57
CA LEU A 68 -9.58 -5.68 12.73
C LEU A 68 -8.41 -6.55 12.29
N LYS A 69 -8.45 -7.85 12.62
CA LYS A 69 -7.45 -8.81 12.16
C LYS A 69 -7.47 -8.95 10.63
N THR A 70 -8.64 -8.99 10.03
CA THR A 70 -8.79 -9.06 8.57
C THR A 70 -8.21 -7.83 7.87
N PHE A 71 -8.43 -6.63 8.40
CA PHE A 71 -7.83 -5.40 7.86
C PHE A 71 -6.31 -5.34 8.09
N GLU A 72 -5.82 -5.84 9.22
CA GLU A 72 -4.38 -5.98 9.45
C GLU A 72 -3.74 -6.91 8.42
N ASP A 73 -4.33 -8.09 8.20
CA ASP A 73 -3.86 -9.09 7.24
C ASP A 73 -3.85 -8.54 5.81
N TYR A 74 -4.90 -7.81 5.45
CA TYR A 74 -4.96 -7.08 4.18
C TYR A 74 -3.82 -6.09 4.05
N GLY A 75 -3.60 -5.27 5.07
CA GLY A 75 -2.54 -4.26 5.10
C GLY A 75 -1.15 -4.87 4.95
N GLU A 76 -0.91 -5.99 5.60
CA GLU A 76 0.36 -6.73 5.51
C GLU A 76 0.62 -7.25 4.08
N ILE A 77 -0.37 -7.88 3.45
CA ILE A 77 -0.25 -8.40 2.08
C ILE A 77 -0.08 -7.25 1.09
N ALA A 78 -0.88 -6.20 1.21
CA ALA A 78 -0.78 -5.02 0.35
C ALA A 78 0.59 -4.32 0.51
N GLY A 79 1.09 -4.22 1.74
CA GLY A 79 2.41 -3.63 2.03
C GLY A 79 3.56 -4.40 1.41
N ASP A 80 3.49 -5.73 1.43
CA ASP A 80 4.48 -6.60 0.77
C ASP A 80 4.49 -6.41 -0.76
N ALA A 81 3.29 -6.40 -1.36
CA ALA A 81 3.14 -6.16 -2.78
C ALA A 81 3.65 -4.78 -3.19
N MET A 82 3.29 -3.73 -2.43
CA MET A 82 3.75 -2.36 -2.67
C MET A 82 5.25 -2.21 -2.47
N ALA A 83 5.85 -2.86 -1.49
CA ALA A 83 7.30 -2.88 -1.32
C ALA A 83 8.01 -3.51 -2.53
N THR A 84 7.46 -4.60 -3.06
CA THR A 84 7.99 -5.26 -4.25
C THR A 84 7.86 -4.36 -5.48
N ALA A 85 6.68 -3.78 -5.71
CA ALA A 85 6.44 -2.86 -6.83
C ALA A 85 7.33 -1.61 -6.73
N ALA A 86 7.47 -1.01 -5.55
CA ALA A 86 8.30 0.17 -5.32
C ALA A 86 9.80 -0.11 -5.56
N THR A 87 10.25 -1.34 -5.37
CA THR A 87 11.64 -1.73 -5.70
C THR A 87 11.90 -1.71 -7.20
N LEU A 88 10.86 -1.94 -8.01
CA LEU A 88 10.94 -1.98 -9.47
C LEU A 88 10.61 -0.63 -10.11
N ILE A 89 9.77 0.17 -9.46
CA ILE A 89 9.26 1.43 -9.99
C ILE A 89 9.50 2.53 -8.96
N ASP A 90 10.25 3.55 -9.35
CA ASP A 90 10.43 4.75 -8.54
C ASP A 90 9.25 5.72 -8.78
N GLY A 91 8.41 5.92 -7.76
CA GLY A 91 7.24 6.79 -7.89
C GLY A 91 6.35 6.81 -6.64
N LEU A 92 5.44 7.78 -6.60
CA LEU A 92 4.44 7.87 -5.53
C LEU A 92 3.43 6.72 -5.63
N ILE A 93 3.06 6.18 -4.48
CA ILE A 93 1.99 5.20 -4.38
C ILE A 93 0.69 5.92 -4.03
N VAL A 94 -0.31 5.81 -4.90
CA VAL A 94 -1.64 6.36 -4.68
C VAL A 94 -2.65 5.23 -4.57
N ILE A 95 -3.20 5.05 -3.37
CA ILE A 95 -4.21 4.02 -3.10
C ILE A 95 -5.59 4.58 -3.40
N GLY A 96 -6.36 3.86 -4.21
CA GLY A 96 -7.73 4.22 -4.58
C GLY A 96 -8.72 3.10 -4.29
N GLY A 97 -10.01 3.35 -4.58
CA GLY A 97 -11.07 2.38 -4.40
C GLY A 97 -11.79 2.45 -3.06
N GLY A 98 -12.83 1.65 -2.91
CA GLY A 98 -13.71 1.66 -1.73
C GLY A 98 -13.02 1.29 -0.42
N ILE A 99 -11.94 0.51 -0.48
CA ILE A 99 -11.17 0.09 0.68
C ILE A 99 -10.48 1.25 1.42
N THR A 100 -10.32 2.39 0.75
CA THR A 100 -9.69 3.59 1.34
C THR A 100 -10.45 4.14 2.56
N ALA A 101 -11.74 3.85 2.68
CA ALA A 101 -12.52 4.17 3.88
C ALA A 101 -11.95 3.49 5.14
N ALA A 102 -11.42 2.27 5.00
CA ALA A 102 -10.82 1.51 6.10
C ALA A 102 -9.32 1.85 6.34
N ARG A 103 -8.81 2.96 5.76
CA ARG A 103 -7.41 3.39 5.84
C ARG A 103 -6.81 3.27 7.23
N LYS A 104 -7.52 3.77 8.24
CA LYS A 104 -7.01 3.83 9.62
C LYS A 104 -6.72 2.43 10.22
N TYR A 105 -7.34 1.39 9.69
CA TYR A 105 -7.13 0.01 10.11
C TYR A 105 -6.09 -0.73 9.25
N ILE A 106 -5.98 -0.35 7.99
CA ILE A 106 -5.10 -1.02 7.00
C ILE A 106 -3.70 -0.40 6.98
N MET A 107 -3.61 0.94 6.99
CA MET A 107 -2.36 1.66 6.79
C MET A 107 -1.28 1.32 7.82
N PRO A 108 -1.57 1.12 9.12
CA PRO A 108 -0.54 0.77 10.09
C PRO A 108 0.21 -0.53 9.75
N ALA A 109 -0.51 -1.57 9.36
CA ALA A 109 0.09 -2.85 8.97
C ALA A 109 0.83 -2.75 7.63
N LEU A 110 0.27 -2.02 6.67
CA LEU A 110 0.90 -1.77 5.37
C LEU A 110 2.24 -1.03 5.52
N LEU A 111 2.26 0.05 6.28
CA LEU A 111 3.48 0.82 6.53
C LEU A 111 4.50 0.02 7.34
N LYS A 112 4.05 -0.74 8.35
CA LYS A 112 4.90 -1.64 9.13
C LYS A 112 5.61 -2.64 8.22
N GLU A 113 4.90 -3.20 7.26
CA GLU A 113 5.47 -4.14 6.30
C GLU A 113 6.50 -3.47 5.38
N MET A 114 6.18 -2.34 4.79
CA MET A 114 7.09 -1.62 3.90
C MET A 114 8.32 -1.07 4.61
N ARG A 115 8.19 -0.67 5.87
CA ARG A 115 9.28 -0.17 6.75
C ARG A 115 10.02 -1.29 7.48
N GLY A 116 9.63 -2.53 7.24
CA GLY A 116 10.13 -3.71 7.93
C GLY A 116 11.58 -4.04 7.59
N GLN A 117 12.04 -5.14 8.15
CA GLN A 117 13.38 -5.67 7.95
C GLN A 117 13.30 -7.11 7.44
N LEU A 118 14.31 -7.51 6.69
CA LEU A 118 14.52 -8.88 6.23
C LEU A 118 15.78 -9.44 6.90
N GLN A 119 15.74 -10.74 7.21
CA GLN A 119 16.91 -11.43 7.73
C GLN A 119 17.71 -12.07 6.60
N ARG A 120 19.02 -11.97 6.70
CA ARG A 120 19.96 -12.74 5.90
C ARG A 120 20.15 -14.13 6.51
N MET A 121 20.64 -15.08 5.75
CA MET A 121 20.98 -16.43 6.24
C MET A 121 22.04 -16.43 7.35
N ASN A 122 22.89 -15.40 7.41
CA ASN A 122 23.90 -15.23 8.47
C ASN A 122 23.35 -14.58 9.75
N GLY A 123 22.03 -14.29 9.81
CA GLY A 123 21.35 -13.68 10.96
C GLY A 123 21.36 -12.13 10.96
N GLU A 124 22.08 -11.49 10.05
CA GLU A 124 22.04 -10.03 9.92
C GLU A 124 20.67 -9.58 9.41
N THR A 125 20.23 -8.40 9.88
CA THR A 125 19.02 -7.75 9.41
C THR A 125 19.34 -6.60 8.46
N ILE A 126 18.53 -6.49 7.41
CA ILE A 126 18.59 -5.39 6.44
C ILE A 126 17.22 -4.76 6.30
N SER A 127 17.14 -3.48 5.99
CA SER A 127 15.88 -2.83 5.64
C SER A 127 15.28 -3.50 4.41
N ARG A 128 13.95 -3.73 4.46
CA ARG A 128 13.24 -4.29 3.31
C ARG A 128 13.39 -3.41 2.07
N LEU A 129 13.36 -2.10 2.25
CA LEU A 129 13.52 -1.11 1.19
C LEU A 129 14.76 -0.24 1.42
N GLN A 130 15.41 0.14 0.33
CA GLN A 130 16.60 1.02 0.34
C GLN A 130 16.24 2.50 0.44
N PHE A 131 14.96 2.83 0.58
CA PHE A 131 14.45 4.19 0.70
C PHE A 131 13.48 4.30 1.89
N LYS A 132 13.35 5.52 2.40
CA LYS A 132 12.41 5.82 3.49
C LYS A 132 10.99 5.94 2.93
N VAL A 133 10.04 5.30 3.60
CA VAL A 133 8.62 5.30 3.23
C VAL A 133 7.88 6.30 4.10
N TYR A 134 7.09 7.19 3.49
CA TYR A 134 6.32 8.24 4.14
C TYR A 134 4.83 8.11 3.87
N ASP A 135 4.03 8.26 4.93
CA ASP A 135 2.58 8.46 4.81
C ASP A 135 2.30 9.94 4.52
N LEU A 136 1.96 10.26 3.27
CA LEU A 136 1.71 11.64 2.87
C LEU A 136 0.36 12.20 3.34
N ASP A 137 -0.48 11.38 3.95
CA ASP A 137 -1.70 11.82 4.61
C ASP A 137 -1.45 12.17 6.09
N ASP A 138 -0.29 11.80 6.66
CA ASP A 138 0.22 12.35 7.92
C ASP A 138 0.96 13.67 7.65
N PHE A 139 0.54 14.74 8.32
CA PHE A 139 1.07 16.08 8.08
C PHE A 139 2.58 16.17 8.38
N ASN A 140 3.05 15.56 9.45
CA ASN A 140 4.46 15.63 9.84
C ASN A 140 5.34 14.85 8.85
N GLU A 141 4.90 13.66 8.46
CA GLU A 141 5.59 12.85 7.46
C GLU A 141 5.59 13.53 6.08
N PHE A 142 4.48 14.18 5.71
CA PHE A 142 4.41 14.96 4.48
C PHE A 142 5.41 16.12 4.47
N VAL A 143 5.51 16.88 5.56
CA VAL A 143 6.47 18.00 5.68
C VAL A 143 7.91 17.50 5.55
N GLU A 144 8.26 16.39 6.22
CA GLU A 144 9.58 15.78 6.06
C GLU A 144 9.84 15.32 4.63
N PHE A 145 8.87 14.66 4.01
CA PHE A 145 8.96 14.20 2.62
C PHE A 145 9.19 15.37 1.67
N ALA A 146 8.39 16.45 1.80
CA ALA A 146 8.46 17.62 0.94
C ALA A 146 9.77 18.42 1.12
N LYS A 147 10.28 18.51 2.36
CA LYS A 147 11.54 19.18 2.66
C LYS A 147 12.72 18.54 1.93
N GLY A 148 12.77 17.22 1.88
CA GLY A 148 13.86 16.48 1.26
C GLY A 148 15.22 16.73 1.90
N GLY A 149 16.27 16.41 1.15
CA GLY A 149 17.67 16.58 1.53
C GLY A 149 18.49 17.28 0.44
N SER A 150 17.87 18.17 -0.32
CA SER A 150 18.51 18.85 -1.44
C SER A 150 19.76 19.64 -1.03
N ARG A 151 20.83 19.50 -1.82
CA ARG A 151 22.08 20.23 -1.69
C ARG A 151 22.60 20.66 -3.05
N GLU A 152 23.35 21.74 -3.07
CA GLU A 152 24.03 22.19 -4.26
C GLU A 152 25.34 21.43 -4.46
N LEU A 153 25.55 20.88 -5.63
CA LEU A 153 26.77 20.19 -6.03
C LEU A 153 27.41 20.92 -7.21
N LYS A 154 28.73 21.18 -7.12
CA LYS A 154 29.49 21.66 -8.26
C LYS A 154 29.68 20.55 -9.29
N ILE A 155 29.46 20.87 -10.55
CA ILE A 155 29.73 19.94 -11.65
C ILE A 155 31.25 19.96 -11.90
N TYR A 156 31.88 18.80 -11.82
CA TYR A 156 33.32 18.65 -11.99
C TYR A 156 33.79 19.24 -13.32
N GLY A 157 34.87 20.04 -13.29
CA GLY A 157 35.46 20.69 -14.48
C GLY A 157 34.66 21.87 -15.03
N THR A 158 33.67 22.42 -14.29
CA THR A 158 32.91 23.58 -14.69
C THR A 158 32.64 24.53 -13.53
N ASP A 159 32.22 25.77 -13.82
CA ASP A 159 31.75 26.74 -12.81
C ASP A 159 30.25 26.59 -12.51
N LYS A 160 29.60 25.57 -13.05
CA LYS A 160 28.16 25.32 -12.87
C LYS A 160 27.92 24.45 -11.65
N SER A 161 26.80 24.68 -11.01
CA SER A 161 26.26 23.82 -9.95
C SER A 161 24.87 23.30 -10.31
N VAL A 162 24.50 22.20 -9.67
CA VAL A 162 23.20 21.55 -9.80
C VAL A 162 22.63 21.25 -8.42
N VAL A 163 21.33 21.44 -8.25
CA VAL A 163 20.63 21.02 -7.04
C VAL A 163 20.38 19.51 -7.15
N TYR A 164 20.87 18.77 -6.14
CA TYR A 164 20.73 17.33 -6.07
C TYR A 164 20.15 16.91 -4.72
N ASP A 165 19.16 16.05 -4.74
CA ASP A 165 18.58 15.45 -3.54
C ASP A 165 19.02 13.98 -3.44
N PRO A 166 19.95 13.65 -2.52
CA PRO A 166 20.41 12.28 -2.32
C PRO A 166 19.44 11.42 -1.53
N MET A 167 18.36 12.01 -0.98
CA MET A 167 17.44 11.28 -0.11
C MET A 167 16.57 10.34 -0.94
N LYS A 168 16.80 9.05 -0.77
CA LYS A 168 15.93 8.03 -1.33
C LYS A 168 14.67 7.93 -0.49
N ARG A 169 13.54 8.33 -1.06
CA ARG A 169 12.25 8.33 -0.38
C ARG A 169 11.09 8.02 -1.32
N ILE A 170 10.05 7.43 -0.78
CA ILE A 170 8.78 7.18 -1.46
C ILE A 170 7.63 7.63 -0.58
N GLY A 171 6.61 8.21 -1.19
CA GLY A 171 5.39 8.62 -0.51
C GLY A 171 4.22 7.69 -0.83
N ILE A 172 3.36 7.47 0.15
CA ILE A 172 2.09 6.75 0.02
C ILE A 172 0.98 7.71 0.39
N THR A 173 -0.08 7.76 -0.39
CA THR A 173 -1.27 8.59 -0.12
C THR A 173 -2.54 7.91 -0.61
N ILE A 174 -3.68 8.41 -0.13
CA ILE A 174 -5.01 8.01 -0.59
C ILE A 174 -5.46 8.96 -1.70
N SER A 175 -6.08 8.41 -2.76
CA SER A 175 -6.67 9.21 -3.83
C SER A 175 -7.75 10.17 -3.30
N LYS A 176 -7.54 11.46 -3.45
CA LYS A 176 -8.49 12.50 -3.04
C LYS A 176 -9.69 12.61 -3.98
N LEU A 177 -9.55 12.13 -5.22
CA LEU A 177 -10.63 12.20 -6.21
C LEU A 177 -11.69 11.11 -6.02
N GLY A 178 -11.31 9.99 -5.41
CA GLY A 178 -12.10 8.75 -5.43
C GLY A 178 -12.03 8.05 -6.80
N ALA A 179 -12.31 6.76 -6.81
CA ALA A 179 -12.11 5.92 -8.01
C ALA A 179 -12.97 6.37 -9.20
N SER A 180 -14.28 6.55 -9.00
CA SER A 180 -15.19 6.90 -10.10
C SER A 180 -14.83 8.21 -10.80
N ARG A 181 -14.47 9.23 -10.01
CA ARG A 181 -14.10 10.54 -10.55
C ARG A 181 -12.75 10.51 -11.26
N ALA A 182 -11.79 9.77 -10.72
CA ALA A 182 -10.47 9.59 -11.35
C ALA A 182 -10.61 8.85 -12.70
N ILE A 183 -11.42 7.79 -12.76
CA ILE A 183 -11.70 7.05 -14.00
C ILE A 183 -12.37 7.96 -15.04
N SER A 184 -13.39 8.73 -14.65
CA SER A 184 -14.10 9.63 -15.56
C SER A 184 -13.18 10.70 -16.13
N LEU A 185 -12.33 11.32 -15.29
CA LEU A 185 -11.36 12.32 -15.73
C LEU A 185 -10.29 11.70 -16.64
N GLY A 186 -9.82 10.50 -16.33
CA GLY A 186 -8.84 9.78 -17.15
C GLY A 186 -9.42 9.42 -18.53
N ALA A 187 -10.65 8.92 -18.58
CA ALA A 187 -11.33 8.63 -19.83
C ALA A 187 -11.54 9.89 -20.68
N TYR A 188 -11.93 10.99 -20.05
CA TYR A 188 -12.09 12.28 -20.76
C TYR A 188 -10.76 12.81 -21.31
N ALA A 189 -9.70 12.77 -20.50
CA ALA A 189 -8.37 13.21 -20.93
C ALA A 189 -7.78 12.33 -22.05
N PHE A 190 -8.16 11.06 -22.10
CA PHE A 190 -7.74 10.14 -23.17
C PHE A 190 -8.48 10.38 -24.48
N ALA A 191 -9.71 10.93 -24.42
CA ALA A 191 -10.55 11.20 -25.59
C ALA A 191 -10.23 12.57 -26.27
N LEU A 192 -9.41 13.43 -25.65
CA LEU A 192 -8.96 14.73 -26.19
C LEU A 192 -7.64 14.55 -26.95
#